data_0ddb7a2f269762dfb19ea1759087bb08
#
_entry.id   0ddb7a2f269762dfb19ea1759087bb08
#
_cell.length_a   1.000
_cell.length_b   1.000
_cell.length_c   1.000
_cell.angle_alpha   90.00
_cell.angle_beta   90.00
_cell.angle_gamma   90.00
#
_symmetry.space_group_name_H-M   'P 1'
#
loop_
_entity.id
_entity.type
_entity.pdbx_description
1 polymer ?
#
loop_
_entity_poly.entity_id
_entity_poly.type
_entity_poly.pdbx_seq_one_letter_code
_entity_poly.pdbx_strand_id
1 'polypeptide(L)'
;VDTLGQPIDGKGPIQGELYEMPIERKAPGVIFRQPVNEPLQTGIKAVDAMIPIGRGQRELIIGDRQTGKTTVAIDTIINQREFYDRGEPVYCIYVAIGQKGSTVAGIVKKLEDAGAMAYTTVVAANASDPAPMQFYAPMTGAAVGEYFRDCGKPALIVYDDLSKQAVAYREVSLLLRRPPGREAYPGDVFYLHSRLLERAAKVIADDNIAKQMNDLPASLKDKVRGGGSLTALPIIETQAGDVSAYIPTNVISITDGQIFLESDLFNSGIRPAINVGISVSRVGGSAQIKSMKKVAGTLKLDQAQYRELEAFAKFGSDLDAATKAVLDKGARNVEILKQREGDPYPVEKQIAIIYAGVKGLMQP
;
A
#
# COMPACT_ATOMS: atom_id res chain seq x y z
N VAL A 1 12.57 -2.04 15.07
CA VAL A 1 13.74 -2.94 14.89
C VAL A 1 14.56 -2.48 13.69
N ASP A 2 15.82 -2.88 13.63
CA ASP A 2 16.68 -2.70 12.46
C ASP A 2 16.50 -3.83 11.43
N THR A 3 17.34 -3.84 10.39
CA THR A 3 17.33 -4.85 9.31
C THR A 3 17.67 -6.27 9.82
N LEU A 4 18.35 -6.41 10.94
CA LEU A 4 18.67 -7.72 11.55
C LEU A 4 17.63 -8.15 12.59
N GLY A 5 16.54 -7.40 12.75
CA GLY A 5 15.51 -7.66 13.76
C GLY A 5 15.91 -7.23 15.17
N GLN A 6 17.01 -6.49 15.34
CA GLN A 6 17.45 -5.98 16.65
C GLN A 6 16.57 -4.79 17.05
N PRO A 7 16.12 -4.70 18.33
CA PRO A 7 15.36 -3.56 18.81
C PRO A 7 16.24 -2.30 18.82
N ILE A 8 15.70 -1.19 18.30
CA ILE A 8 16.37 0.12 18.20
C ILE A 8 15.54 1.24 18.87
N ASP A 9 14.49 0.89 19.59
CA ASP A 9 13.56 1.83 20.25
C ASP A 9 13.97 2.18 21.70
N GLY A 10 15.08 1.64 22.20
CA GLY A 10 15.55 1.85 23.56
C GLY A 10 14.73 1.15 24.65
N LYS A 11 13.75 0.31 24.27
CA LYS A 11 12.87 -0.41 25.22
C LYS A 11 13.46 -1.76 25.69
N GLY A 12 14.68 -2.07 25.26
CA GLY A 12 15.36 -3.34 25.60
C GLY A 12 15.02 -4.49 24.67
N PRO A 13 15.38 -5.73 25.03
CA PRO A 13 15.16 -6.89 24.19
C PRO A 13 13.67 -7.20 24.01
N ILE A 14 13.33 -7.76 22.83
CA ILE A 14 11.97 -8.19 22.52
C ILE A 14 11.55 -9.29 23.51
N GLN A 15 10.38 -9.12 24.12
CA GLN A 15 9.82 -10.06 25.09
C GLN A 15 8.95 -11.10 24.39
N GLY A 16 8.88 -12.31 24.93
CA GLY A 16 8.05 -13.39 24.46
C GLY A 16 8.80 -14.47 23.69
N GLU A 17 8.06 -15.33 23.02
CA GLU A 17 8.61 -16.42 22.22
C GLU A 17 9.07 -15.90 20.87
N LEU A 18 10.32 -16.09 20.52
CA LEU A 18 10.93 -15.64 19.27
C LEU A 18 11.10 -16.82 18.30
N TYR A 19 10.89 -16.55 17.02
CA TYR A 19 11.04 -17.50 15.93
C TYR A 19 12.07 -16.99 14.93
N GLU A 20 12.99 -17.86 14.56
CA GLU A 20 13.90 -17.58 13.46
C GLU A 20 13.16 -17.73 12.13
N MET A 21 13.20 -16.67 11.32
CA MET A 21 12.61 -16.63 10.00
C MET A 21 13.69 -16.37 8.94
N PRO A 22 13.71 -17.11 7.82
CA PRO A 22 14.62 -16.79 6.74
C PRO A 22 14.27 -15.43 6.14
N ILE A 23 15.26 -14.57 5.97
CA ILE A 23 15.09 -13.25 5.35
C ILE A 23 14.65 -13.40 3.89
N GLU A 24 15.32 -14.28 3.14
CA GLU A 24 14.91 -14.65 1.79
C GLU A 24 14.19 -16.00 1.81
N ARG A 25 12.98 -15.99 1.29
CA ARG A 25 12.13 -17.17 1.21
C ARG A 25 11.37 -17.17 -0.10
N LYS A 26 11.21 -18.32 -0.68
CA LYS A 26 10.43 -18.49 -1.90
C LYS A 26 8.95 -18.16 -1.62
N ALA A 27 8.36 -17.38 -2.50
CA ALA A 27 6.93 -17.04 -2.42
C ALA A 27 6.05 -18.30 -2.46
N PRO A 28 4.85 -18.28 -1.84
CA PRO A 28 3.92 -19.39 -1.92
C PRO A 28 3.59 -19.75 -3.38
N GLY A 29 3.70 -21.02 -3.74
CA GLY A 29 3.30 -21.50 -5.05
C GLY A 29 1.79 -21.37 -5.29
N VAL A 30 1.35 -21.60 -6.53
CA VAL A 30 -0.05 -21.42 -6.96
C VAL A 30 -1.04 -22.24 -6.12
N ILE A 31 -0.70 -23.48 -5.78
CA ILE A 31 -1.56 -24.38 -5.00
C ILE A 31 -1.80 -23.91 -3.55
N PHE A 32 -0.94 -23.05 -3.03
CA PHE A 32 -1.03 -22.51 -1.66
C PHE A 32 -1.77 -21.19 -1.60
N ARG A 33 -2.25 -20.66 -2.73
CA ARG A 33 -2.95 -19.38 -2.82
C ARG A 33 -4.44 -19.58 -3.04
N GLN A 34 -5.20 -18.62 -2.57
CA GLN A 34 -6.62 -18.47 -2.92
C GLN A 34 -6.90 -17.07 -3.46
N PRO A 35 -8.02 -16.88 -4.18
CA PRO A 35 -8.40 -15.57 -4.71
C PRO A 35 -8.52 -14.51 -3.62
N VAL A 36 -8.14 -13.27 -3.95
CA VAL A 36 -8.32 -12.10 -3.10
C VAL A 36 -9.79 -11.64 -3.21
N ASN A 37 -10.54 -11.79 -2.14
CA ASN A 37 -11.98 -11.52 -2.09
C ASN A 37 -12.44 -10.85 -0.78
N GLU A 38 -11.51 -10.49 0.10
CA GLU A 38 -11.79 -9.77 1.33
C GLU A 38 -11.20 -8.36 1.27
N PRO A 39 -11.97 -7.32 1.63
CA PRO A 39 -11.46 -5.95 1.61
C PRO A 39 -10.41 -5.71 2.70
N LEU A 40 -9.37 -4.96 2.34
CA LEU A 40 -8.54 -4.23 3.27
C LEU A 40 -9.06 -2.78 3.30
N GLN A 41 -9.73 -2.39 4.37
CA GLN A 41 -10.27 -1.05 4.49
C GLN A 41 -9.14 -0.06 4.79
N THR A 42 -8.92 0.89 3.89
CA THR A 42 -7.87 1.90 4.07
C THR A 42 -8.33 3.08 4.92
N GLY A 43 -9.63 3.28 5.04
CA GLY A 43 -10.23 4.45 5.68
C GLY A 43 -10.19 5.69 4.80
N ILE A 44 -9.70 5.59 3.58
CA ILE A 44 -9.58 6.69 2.62
C ILE A 44 -10.70 6.53 1.58
N LYS A 45 -11.64 7.48 1.59
CA LYS A 45 -12.84 7.43 0.75
C LYS A 45 -12.55 7.20 -0.73
N ALA A 46 -11.57 7.92 -1.26
CA ALA A 46 -11.21 7.81 -2.67
C ALA A 46 -10.63 6.43 -3.04
N VAL A 47 -9.86 5.81 -2.14
CA VAL A 47 -9.28 4.47 -2.34
C VAL A 47 -10.35 3.41 -2.21
N ASP A 48 -11.05 3.34 -1.07
CA ASP A 48 -12.01 2.29 -0.77
C ASP A 48 -13.19 2.27 -1.76
N ALA A 49 -13.56 3.44 -2.31
CA ALA A 49 -14.64 3.56 -3.28
C ALA A 49 -14.24 3.24 -4.72
N MET A 50 -13.05 3.67 -5.17
CA MET A 50 -12.68 3.65 -6.59
C MET A 50 -11.51 2.73 -6.94
N ILE A 51 -10.63 2.44 -5.98
CA ILE A 51 -9.40 1.65 -6.15
C ILE A 51 -9.29 0.69 -4.96
N PRO A 52 -10.27 -0.20 -4.74
CA PRO A 52 -10.32 -1.02 -3.54
C PRO A 52 -9.15 -2.00 -3.47
N ILE A 53 -8.63 -2.17 -2.25
CA ILE A 53 -7.52 -3.07 -1.95
C ILE A 53 -8.06 -4.29 -1.21
N GLY A 54 -7.65 -5.48 -1.66
CA GLY A 54 -8.01 -6.73 -1.01
C GLY A 54 -6.89 -7.30 -0.14
N ARG A 55 -7.24 -8.07 0.86
CA ARG A 55 -6.29 -8.78 1.72
C ARG A 55 -5.51 -9.83 0.91
N GLY A 56 -4.20 -9.65 0.82
CA GLY A 56 -3.31 -10.46 -0.01
C GLY A 56 -2.93 -9.84 -1.35
N GLN A 57 -3.46 -8.64 -1.67
CA GLN A 57 -3.15 -7.89 -2.88
C GLN A 57 -1.84 -7.10 -2.71
N ARG A 58 -1.21 -6.79 -3.85
CA ARG A 58 -0.07 -5.87 -3.96
C ARG A 58 -0.55 -4.63 -4.69
N GLU A 59 -0.74 -3.53 -3.99
CA GLU A 59 -1.18 -2.27 -4.58
C GLU A 59 -0.08 -1.23 -4.46
N LEU A 60 0.42 -0.76 -5.59
CA LEU A 60 1.50 0.22 -5.65
C LEU A 60 0.98 1.62 -5.32
N ILE A 61 1.71 2.35 -4.48
CA ILE A 61 1.52 3.78 -4.27
C ILE A 61 2.65 4.50 -4.99
N ILE A 62 2.33 5.29 -6.01
CA ILE A 62 3.32 5.90 -6.89
C ILE A 62 3.04 7.38 -7.09
N GLY A 63 4.08 8.20 -7.19
CA GLY A 63 3.98 9.64 -7.43
C GLY A 63 5.27 10.37 -7.08
N ASP A 64 5.30 11.66 -7.39
CA ASP A 64 6.46 12.51 -7.12
C ASP A 64 6.68 12.73 -5.62
N ARG A 65 7.81 13.31 -5.28
CA ARG A 65 8.13 13.67 -3.91
C ARG A 65 7.08 14.62 -3.33
N GLN A 66 6.70 14.41 -2.06
CA GLN A 66 5.74 15.23 -1.31
C GLN A 66 4.30 15.24 -1.86
N THR A 67 3.87 14.23 -2.61
CA THR A 67 2.48 14.08 -3.07
C THR A 67 1.56 13.38 -2.09
N GLY A 68 2.07 12.97 -0.91
CA GLY A 68 1.27 12.30 0.12
C GLY A 68 1.32 10.78 0.09
N LYS A 69 2.29 10.16 -0.59
CA LYS A 69 2.43 8.68 -0.66
C LYS A 69 2.50 8.03 0.72
N THR A 70 3.42 8.49 1.56
CA THR A 70 3.59 8.01 2.94
C THR A 70 2.33 8.25 3.77
N THR A 71 1.64 9.39 3.58
CA THR A 71 0.38 9.70 4.27
C THR A 71 -0.69 8.67 3.98
N VAL A 72 -0.90 8.30 2.71
CA VAL A 72 -1.88 7.26 2.32
C VAL A 72 -1.56 5.93 3.02
N ALA A 73 -0.29 5.54 3.07
CA ALA A 73 0.14 4.31 3.72
C ALA A 73 -0.06 4.35 5.24
N ILE A 74 0.32 5.45 5.89
CA ILE A 74 0.18 5.62 7.35
C ILE A 74 -1.29 5.69 7.76
N ASP A 75 -2.12 6.42 7.05
CA ASP A 75 -3.56 6.49 7.32
C ASP A 75 -4.23 5.12 7.16
N THR A 76 -3.77 4.30 6.19
CA THR A 76 -4.21 2.90 6.05
C THR A 76 -3.84 2.07 7.29
N ILE A 77 -2.63 2.23 7.84
CA ILE A 77 -2.22 1.55 9.08
C ILE A 77 -3.08 2.03 10.26
N ILE A 78 -3.28 3.33 10.40
CA ILE A 78 -4.09 3.90 11.49
C ILE A 78 -5.53 3.37 11.45
N ASN A 79 -6.10 3.21 10.26
CA ASN A 79 -7.46 2.69 10.10
C ASN A 79 -7.63 1.25 10.60
N GLN A 80 -6.55 0.46 10.71
CA GLN A 80 -6.62 -0.91 11.22
C GLN A 80 -6.89 -0.97 12.73
N ARG A 81 -6.84 0.17 13.44
CA ARG A 81 -7.14 0.23 14.87
C ARG A 81 -8.54 -0.28 15.20
N GLU A 82 -9.53 0.05 14.38
CA GLU A 82 -10.91 -0.42 14.58
C GLU A 82 -11.00 -1.95 14.61
N PHE A 83 -10.26 -2.63 13.70
CA PHE A 83 -10.20 -4.10 13.68
C PHE A 83 -9.45 -4.67 14.87
N TYR A 84 -8.38 -3.99 15.31
CA TYR A 84 -7.66 -4.38 16.52
C TYR A 84 -8.54 -4.30 17.76
N ASP A 85 -9.27 -3.21 17.94
CA ASP A 85 -10.17 -2.99 19.09
C ASP A 85 -11.35 -3.99 19.08
N ARG A 86 -11.75 -4.50 17.91
CA ARG A 86 -12.75 -5.57 17.77
C ARG A 86 -12.21 -6.98 18.01
N GLY A 87 -10.91 -7.14 18.25
CA GLY A 87 -10.28 -8.44 18.43
C GLY A 87 -9.95 -9.20 17.14
N GLU A 88 -10.01 -8.54 15.99
CA GLU A 88 -9.68 -9.06 14.66
C GLU A 88 -8.50 -8.28 14.03
N PRO A 89 -7.33 -8.23 14.68
CA PRO A 89 -6.25 -7.34 14.28
C PRO A 89 -5.72 -7.67 12.89
N VAL A 90 -5.43 -6.62 12.11
CA VAL A 90 -4.52 -6.68 10.97
C VAL A 90 -3.16 -6.23 11.46
N TYR A 91 -2.19 -7.13 11.43
CA TYR A 91 -0.82 -6.82 11.89
C TYR A 91 -0.09 -6.03 10.82
N CYS A 92 0.38 -4.85 11.19
CA CYS A 92 1.00 -3.92 10.26
C CYS A 92 2.52 -3.93 10.38
N ILE A 93 3.21 -3.86 9.26
CA ILE A 93 4.66 -3.72 9.19
C ILE A 93 4.96 -2.49 8.33
N TYR A 94 5.65 -1.52 8.91
CA TYR A 94 6.14 -0.35 8.18
C TYR A 94 7.65 -0.47 8.00
N VAL A 95 8.11 -0.55 6.77
CA VAL A 95 9.53 -0.64 6.43
C VAL A 95 10.01 0.70 5.91
N ALA A 96 10.80 1.40 6.73
CA ALA A 96 11.47 2.64 6.34
C ALA A 96 12.81 2.34 5.68
N ILE A 97 12.98 2.71 4.42
CA ILE A 97 14.16 2.40 3.62
C ILE A 97 14.87 3.68 3.23
N GLY A 98 16.10 3.88 3.69
CA GLY A 98 16.92 5.03 3.32
C GLY A 98 16.30 6.39 3.69
N GLN A 99 15.44 6.43 4.71
CA GLN A 99 14.84 7.67 5.21
C GLN A 99 15.73 8.33 6.28
N LYS A 100 15.54 9.63 6.49
CA LYS A 100 16.19 10.34 7.60
C LYS A 100 15.63 9.83 8.93
N GLY A 101 16.48 9.64 9.93
CA GLY A 101 16.06 9.20 11.26
C GLY A 101 14.98 10.08 11.89
N SER A 102 15.03 11.41 11.67
CA SER A 102 13.97 12.34 12.13
C SER A 102 12.62 12.09 11.47
N THR A 103 12.60 11.67 10.20
CA THR A 103 11.36 11.31 9.48
C THR A 103 10.77 10.04 10.07
N VAL A 104 11.60 9.01 10.30
CA VAL A 104 11.17 7.76 10.92
C VAL A 104 10.64 7.99 12.32
N ALA A 105 11.33 8.79 13.14
CA ALA A 105 10.88 9.17 14.49
C ALA A 105 9.50 9.89 14.45
N GLY A 106 9.30 10.78 13.49
CA GLY A 106 8.01 11.47 13.30
C GLY A 106 6.87 10.52 12.94
N ILE A 107 7.14 9.51 12.09
CA ILE A 107 6.17 8.48 11.72
C ILE A 107 5.83 7.60 12.93
N VAL A 108 6.84 7.13 13.67
CA VAL A 108 6.64 6.33 14.89
C VAL A 108 5.77 7.10 15.87
N LYS A 109 6.08 8.38 16.12
CA LYS A 109 5.28 9.23 17.01
C LYS A 109 3.84 9.36 16.52
N LYS A 110 3.61 9.58 15.23
CA LYS A 110 2.27 9.64 14.64
C LYS A 110 1.47 8.35 14.85
N LEU A 111 2.12 7.20 14.69
CA LEU A 111 1.52 5.89 14.95
C LEU A 111 1.25 5.67 16.46
N GLU A 112 2.13 6.12 17.34
CA GLU A 112 1.93 6.08 18.81
C GLU A 112 0.75 6.95 19.23
N ASP A 113 0.71 8.20 18.77
CA ASP A 113 -0.37 9.15 19.08
C ASP A 113 -1.76 8.62 18.60
N ALA A 114 -1.78 7.89 17.49
CA ALA A 114 -2.99 7.22 16.99
C ALA A 114 -3.28 5.87 17.68
N GLY A 115 -2.41 5.39 18.57
CA GLY A 115 -2.52 4.07 19.22
C GLY A 115 -2.29 2.88 18.29
N ALA A 116 -1.70 3.12 17.11
CA ALA A 116 -1.46 2.09 16.09
C ALA A 116 -0.22 1.23 16.39
N MET A 117 0.66 1.65 17.28
CA MET A 117 1.86 0.88 17.65
C MET A 117 1.55 -0.44 18.36
N ALA A 118 0.34 -0.62 18.89
CA ALA A 118 -0.09 -1.87 19.52
C ALA A 118 -0.12 -3.06 18.53
N TYR A 119 -0.30 -2.80 17.24
CA TYR A 119 -0.38 -3.82 16.17
C TYR A 119 0.62 -3.55 15.03
N THR A 120 1.56 -2.62 15.20
CA THR A 120 2.49 -2.21 14.15
C THR A 120 3.95 -2.48 14.55
N THR A 121 4.69 -3.10 13.64
CA THR A 121 6.14 -3.25 13.72
C THR A 121 6.80 -2.30 12.71
N VAL A 122 7.77 -1.52 13.18
CA VAL A 122 8.58 -0.65 12.31
C VAL A 122 9.94 -1.29 12.10
N VAL A 123 10.31 -1.52 10.84
CA VAL A 123 11.65 -1.97 10.42
C VAL A 123 12.35 -0.77 9.78
N ALA A 124 13.43 -0.30 10.37
CA ALA A 124 14.11 0.90 9.90
C ALA A 124 15.54 0.61 9.43
N ALA A 125 15.84 1.02 8.20
CA ALA A 125 17.17 1.17 7.67
C ALA A 125 17.32 2.63 7.22
N ASN A 126 18.02 3.42 8.04
CA ASN A 126 18.15 4.87 7.82
C ASN A 126 19.08 5.20 6.64
N ALA A 127 19.02 6.44 6.19
CA ALA A 127 19.88 6.92 5.10
C ALA A 127 21.39 6.90 5.46
N SER A 128 21.73 6.87 6.74
CA SER A 128 23.11 6.74 7.23
C SER A 128 23.60 5.30 7.33
N ASP A 129 22.70 4.32 7.22
CA ASP A 129 23.05 2.92 7.33
C ASP A 129 23.70 2.41 6.02
N PRO A 130 24.61 1.43 6.09
CA PRO A 130 25.23 0.86 4.90
C PRO A 130 24.22 0.32 3.88
N ALA A 131 24.54 0.41 2.59
CA ALA A 131 23.65 -0.02 1.51
C ALA A 131 23.11 -1.47 1.67
N PRO A 132 23.89 -2.46 2.16
CA PRO A 132 23.34 -3.80 2.43
C PRO A 132 22.18 -3.80 3.43
N MET A 133 22.21 -2.94 4.45
CA MET A 133 21.14 -2.84 5.44
C MET A 133 19.86 -2.30 4.81
N GLN A 134 19.97 -1.28 3.95
CA GLN A 134 18.83 -0.73 3.20
C GLN A 134 18.28 -1.74 2.19
N PHE A 135 19.14 -2.54 1.59
CA PHE A 135 18.77 -3.58 0.64
C PHE A 135 17.96 -4.71 1.31
N TYR A 136 18.38 -5.18 2.48
CA TYR A 136 17.71 -6.31 3.17
C TYR A 136 16.51 -5.91 4.03
N ALA A 137 16.37 -4.65 4.43
CA ALA A 137 15.27 -4.21 5.31
C ALA A 137 13.86 -4.60 4.81
N PRO A 138 13.52 -4.48 3.50
CA PRO A 138 12.24 -4.95 2.99
C PRO A 138 12.02 -6.46 3.15
N MET A 139 13.08 -7.24 3.02
CA MET A 139 13.02 -8.70 3.17
C MET A 139 12.79 -9.09 4.63
N THR A 140 13.42 -8.38 5.57
CA THR A 140 13.17 -8.53 7.01
C THR A 140 11.73 -8.21 7.35
N GLY A 141 11.21 -7.08 6.85
CA GLY A 141 9.79 -6.73 7.02
C GLY A 141 8.86 -7.80 6.45
N ALA A 142 9.18 -8.33 5.25
CA ALA A 142 8.42 -9.42 4.66
C ALA A 142 8.43 -10.69 5.53
N ALA A 143 9.57 -11.06 6.11
CA ALA A 143 9.66 -12.20 7.02
C ALA A 143 8.77 -12.04 8.26
N VAL A 144 8.70 -10.83 8.84
CA VAL A 144 7.77 -10.52 9.94
C VAL A 144 6.31 -10.66 9.48
N GLY A 145 5.97 -10.13 8.31
CA GLY A 145 4.62 -10.24 7.75
C GLY A 145 4.22 -11.68 7.43
N GLU A 146 5.16 -12.48 6.93
CA GLU A 146 4.97 -13.90 6.65
C GLU A 146 4.67 -14.73 7.90
N TYR A 147 5.27 -14.40 9.03
CA TYR A 147 4.93 -15.05 10.29
C TYR A 147 3.43 -14.98 10.57
N PHE A 148 2.83 -13.79 10.47
CA PHE A 148 1.39 -13.62 10.70
C PHE A 148 0.56 -14.30 9.60
N ARG A 149 0.93 -14.13 8.33
CA ARG A 149 0.27 -14.79 7.20
C ARG A 149 0.22 -16.31 7.37
N ASP A 150 1.35 -16.91 7.70
CA ASP A 150 1.49 -18.37 7.81
C ASP A 150 0.79 -18.91 9.06
N CYS A 151 0.60 -18.10 10.10
CA CYS A 151 -0.23 -18.40 11.26
C CYS A 151 -1.74 -18.15 11.04
N GLY A 152 -2.19 -17.94 9.82
CA GLY A 152 -3.60 -17.75 9.47
C GLY A 152 -4.15 -16.35 9.78
N LYS A 153 -3.27 -15.36 10.00
CA LYS A 153 -3.65 -13.99 10.38
C LYS A 153 -3.49 -13.02 9.20
N PRO A 154 -4.29 -11.94 9.14
CA PRO A 154 -4.07 -10.90 8.15
C PRO A 154 -2.92 -9.99 8.57
N ALA A 155 -2.04 -9.69 7.62
CA ALA A 155 -0.96 -8.72 7.77
C ALA A 155 -0.94 -7.72 6.62
N LEU A 156 -0.47 -6.52 6.91
CA LEU A 156 -0.26 -5.43 5.97
C LEU A 156 1.19 -4.98 6.05
N ILE A 157 1.87 -4.91 4.92
CA ILE A 157 3.24 -4.39 4.85
C ILE A 157 3.34 -3.18 3.91
N VAL A 158 3.99 -2.14 4.39
CA VAL A 158 4.32 -0.94 3.63
C VAL A 158 5.82 -0.90 3.40
N TYR A 159 6.26 -0.70 2.16
CA TYR A 159 7.66 -0.51 1.82
C TYR A 159 7.89 0.95 1.39
N ASP A 160 8.50 1.75 2.24
CA ASP A 160 8.69 3.20 2.02
C ASP A 160 10.18 3.57 1.95
N ASP A 161 10.82 3.58 0.77
CA ASP A 161 10.30 3.21 -0.54
C ASP A 161 11.23 2.21 -1.26
N LEU A 162 10.66 1.49 -2.22
CA LEU A 162 11.42 0.51 -3.00
C LEU A 162 12.37 1.18 -4.03
N SER A 163 12.17 2.46 -4.37
CA SER A 163 13.13 3.21 -5.20
C SER A 163 14.49 3.28 -4.52
N LYS A 164 14.51 3.53 -3.21
CA LYS A 164 15.74 3.56 -2.42
C LYS A 164 16.35 2.18 -2.23
N GLN A 165 15.53 1.15 -2.09
CA GLN A 165 16.04 -0.23 -2.09
C GLN A 165 16.78 -0.53 -3.41
N ALA A 166 16.21 -0.16 -4.55
CA ALA A 166 16.84 -0.34 -5.85
C ALA A 166 18.18 0.42 -5.96
N VAL A 167 18.23 1.65 -5.45
CA VAL A 167 19.47 2.44 -5.39
C VAL A 167 20.54 1.75 -4.54
N ALA A 168 20.17 1.27 -3.35
CA ALA A 168 21.09 0.53 -2.48
C ALA A 168 21.59 -0.76 -3.15
N TYR A 169 20.72 -1.48 -3.83
CA TYR A 169 21.09 -2.67 -4.59
C TYR A 169 22.01 -2.37 -5.77
N ARG A 170 21.78 -1.25 -6.48
CA ARG A 170 22.67 -0.77 -7.52
C ARG A 170 24.07 -0.46 -6.97
N GLU A 171 24.15 0.22 -5.83
CA GLU A 171 25.41 0.54 -5.18
C GLU A 171 26.19 -0.73 -4.83
N VAL A 172 25.58 -1.69 -4.14
CA VAL A 172 26.20 -2.98 -3.81
C VAL A 172 26.65 -3.72 -5.07
N SER A 173 25.83 -3.74 -6.12
CA SER A 173 26.14 -4.44 -7.37
C SER A 173 27.32 -3.83 -8.10
N LEU A 174 27.42 -2.49 -8.12
CA LEU A 174 28.56 -1.78 -8.74
C LEU A 174 29.85 -1.99 -7.95
N LEU A 175 29.78 -1.98 -6.62
CA LEU A 175 30.94 -2.31 -5.76
C LEU A 175 31.43 -3.76 -5.99
N LEU A 176 30.53 -4.68 -6.25
CA LEU A 176 30.84 -6.06 -6.63
C LEU A 176 31.26 -6.22 -8.11
N ARG A 177 31.43 -5.10 -8.84
CA ARG A 177 31.78 -5.07 -10.26
C ARG A 177 30.85 -5.86 -11.16
N ARG A 178 29.57 -5.97 -10.82
CA ARG A 178 28.57 -6.51 -11.73
C ARG A 178 28.33 -5.55 -12.89
N PRO A 179 28.16 -6.07 -14.13
CA PRO A 179 27.95 -5.20 -15.29
C PRO A 179 26.65 -4.41 -15.14
N PRO A 180 26.68 -3.08 -15.32
CA PRO A 180 25.47 -2.26 -15.24
C PRO A 180 24.60 -2.42 -16.48
N GLY A 181 23.29 -2.42 -16.28
CA GLY A 181 22.27 -2.33 -17.32
C GLY A 181 21.67 -0.93 -17.46
N ARG A 182 20.39 -0.87 -17.80
CA ARG A 182 19.64 0.40 -17.93
C ARG A 182 19.70 1.21 -16.63
N GLU A 183 19.98 2.51 -16.73
CA GLU A 183 20.13 3.44 -15.61
C GLU A 183 21.16 2.98 -14.56
N ALA A 184 22.16 2.21 -15.01
CA ALA A 184 23.19 1.58 -14.18
C ALA A 184 22.66 0.54 -13.15
N TYR A 185 21.41 0.13 -13.23
CA TYR A 185 20.88 -0.97 -12.41
C TYR A 185 21.42 -2.32 -12.90
N PRO A 186 21.63 -3.28 -11.98
CA PRO A 186 21.99 -4.64 -12.38
C PRO A 186 20.85 -5.32 -13.13
N GLY A 187 21.17 -6.28 -14.00
CA GLY A 187 20.17 -6.97 -14.83
C GLY A 187 19.07 -7.72 -14.07
N ASP A 188 19.33 -8.03 -12.80
CA ASP A 188 18.39 -8.76 -11.91
C ASP A 188 17.57 -7.84 -10.98
N VAL A 189 17.55 -6.53 -11.21
CA VAL A 189 16.76 -5.61 -10.37
C VAL A 189 15.24 -5.87 -10.45
N PHE A 190 14.75 -6.36 -11.58
CA PHE A 190 13.36 -6.83 -11.68
C PHE A 190 13.11 -8.00 -10.73
N TYR A 191 14.01 -8.96 -10.70
CA TYR A 191 13.93 -10.12 -9.80
C TYR A 191 14.03 -9.72 -8.33
N LEU A 192 14.79 -8.68 -7.99
CA LEU A 192 14.82 -8.12 -6.63
C LEU A 192 13.41 -7.79 -6.13
N HIS A 193 12.65 -7.00 -6.88
CA HIS A 193 11.31 -6.57 -6.49
C HIS A 193 10.26 -7.66 -6.67
N SER A 194 10.35 -8.48 -7.73
CA SER A 194 9.37 -9.54 -7.97
C SER A 194 9.40 -10.61 -6.89
N ARG A 195 10.60 -11.10 -6.50
CA ARG A 195 10.71 -12.12 -5.43
C ARG A 195 10.27 -11.60 -4.06
N LEU A 196 10.40 -10.29 -3.81
CA LEU A 196 9.92 -9.66 -2.60
C LEU A 196 8.39 -9.54 -2.61
N LEU A 197 7.83 -8.95 -3.66
CA LEU A 197 6.41 -8.63 -3.74
C LEU A 197 5.52 -9.87 -3.93
N GLU A 198 6.02 -10.92 -4.59
CA GLU A 198 5.31 -12.19 -4.71
C GLU A 198 5.10 -12.93 -3.37
N ARG A 199 5.84 -12.57 -2.34
CA ARG A 199 5.65 -13.09 -0.97
C ARG A 199 4.33 -12.58 -0.34
N ALA A 200 3.79 -11.46 -0.82
CA ALA A 200 2.46 -11.00 -0.49
C ALA A 200 1.40 -11.85 -1.23
N ALA A 201 0.55 -12.51 -0.48
CA ALA A 201 -0.46 -13.40 -1.01
C ALA A 201 -1.56 -13.66 0.02
N LYS A 202 -2.70 -14.20 -0.45
CA LYS A 202 -3.72 -14.80 0.39
C LYS A 202 -3.51 -16.32 0.35
N VAL A 203 -3.28 -16.92 1.52
CA VAL A 203 -3.01 -18.35 1.66
C VAL A 203 -4.33 -19.12 1.62
N ILE A 204 -4.31 -20.31 1.02
CA ILE A 204 -5.43 -21.23 0.98
C ILE A 204 -6.01 -21.50 2.37
N ALA A 205 -7.33 -21.65 2.47
CA ALA A 205 -8.00 -21.84 3.75
C ALA A 205 -7.78 -23.22 4.38
N ASP A 206 -7.38 -24.23 3.58
CA ASP A 206 -7.11 -25.58 4.07
C ASP A 206 -5.77 -25.66 4.82
N ASP A 207 -5.82 -25.93 6.12
CA ASP A 207 -4.64 -26.04 6.98
C ASP A 207 -3.67 -27.13 6.52
N ASN A 208 -4.15 -28.25 5.98
CA ASN A 208 -3.30 -29.37 5.58
C ASN A 208 -2.48 -29.02 4.33
N ILE A 209 -3.08 -28.26 3.42
CA ILE A 209 -2.39 -27.75 2.24
C ILE A 209 -1.44 -26.63 2.66
N ALA A 210 -1.87 -25.69 3.50
CA ALA A 210 -1.04 -24.60 3.98
C ALA A 210 0.23 -25.08 4.69
N LYS A 211 0.17 -26.16 5.46
CA LYS A 211 1.34 -26.79 6.12
C LYS A 211 2.37 -27.38 5.16
N GLN A 212 2.04 -27.51 3.89
CA GLN A 212 2.94 -28.01 2.84
C GLN A 212 3.65 -26.88 2.08
N MET A 213 3.41 -25.61 2.44
CA MET A 213 4.12 -24.51 1.80
C MET A 213 5.63 -24.70 1.85
N ASN A 214 6.29 -24.33 0.76
CA ASN A 214 7.74 -24.42 0.66
C ASN A 214 8.44 -23.47 1.64
N ASP A 215 9.63 -23.90 2.07
CA ASP A 215 10.53 -23.13 2.93
C ASP A 215 9.92 -22.70 4.28
N LEU A 216 8.92 -23.44 4.78
CA LEU A 216 8.38 -23.21 6.12
C LEU A 216 9.44 -23.54 7.17
N PRO A 217 9.76 -22.61 8.10
CA PRO A 217 10.63 -22.92 9.23
C PRO A 217 10.07 -24.07 10.06
N ALA A 218 10.94 -24.98 10.47
CA ALA A 218 10.53 -26.14 11.26
C ALA A 218 9.82 -25.74 12.56
N SER A 219 10.26 -24.63 13.17
CA SER A 219 9.67 -24.04 14.38
C SER A 219 8.23 -23.53 14.22
N LEU A 220 7.77 -23.31 12.98
CA LEU A 220 6.42 -22.79 12.71
C LEU A 220 5.43 -23.88 12.28
N LYS A 221 5.87 -25.10 11.93
CA LYS A 221 4.99 -26.12 11.34
C LYS A 221 3.70 -26.40 12.13
N ASP A 222 3.78 -26.39 13.45
CA ASP A 222 2.61 -26.63 14.31
C ASP A 222 1.69 -25.41 14.44
N LYS A 223 2.19 -24.21 14.11
CA LYS A 223 1.46 -22.95 14.18
C LYS A 223 0.82 -22.54 12.85
N VAL A 224 1.21 -23.19 11.74
CA VAL A 224 0.67 -22.88 10.42
C VAL A 224 -0.84 -23.14 10.36
N ARG A 225 -1.56 -22.14 9.86
CA ARG A 225 -3.00 -22.19 9.60
C ARG A 225 -3.28 -21.60 8.22
N GLY A 226 -4.31 -22.10 7.58
CA GLY A 226 -4.81 -21.55 6.32
C GLY A 226 -5.55 -20.23 6.49
N GLY A 227 -5.84 -19.57 5.38
CA GLY A 227 -6.65 -18.36 5.32
C GLY A 227 -5.94 -17.05 5.66
N GLY A 228 -4.69 -17.10 6.09
CA GLY A 228 -3.91 -15.89 6.34
C GLY A 228 -3.58 -15.09 5.09
N SER A 229 -3.23 -13.83 5.25
CA SER A 229 -2.91 -12.94 4.13
C SER A 229 -1.77 -12.00 4.47
N LEU A 230 -0.98 -11.65 3.46
CA LEU A 230 -0.02 -10.55 3.51
C LEU A 230 -0.33 -9.61 2.36
N THR A 231 -0.81 -8.41 2.67
CA THR A 231 -1.11 -7.34 1.72
C THR A 231 0.10 -6.41 1.64
N ALA A 232 0.56 -6.07 0.45
CA ALA A 232 1.70 -5.19 0.26
C ALA A 232 1.31 -3.85 -0.36
N LEU A 233 1.79 -2.77 0.23
CA LEU A 233 1.73 -1.41 -0.28
C LEU A 233 3.16 -0.91 -0.54
N PRO A 234 3.77 -1.30 -1.67
CA PRO A 234 5.05 -0.72 -2.08
C PRO A 234 4.86 0.73 -2.48
N ILE A 235 5.83 1.57 -2.11
CA ILE A 235 5.90 2.97 -2.52
C ILE A 235 7.03 3.12 -3.52
N ILE A 236 6.76 3.83 -4.62
CA ILE A 236 7.74 4.24 -5.64
C ILE A 236 7.69 5.75 -5.81
N GLU A 237 8.85 6.37 -5.80
CA GLU A 237 9.01 7.79 -6.09
C GLU A 237 9.29 7.99 -7.58
N THR A 238 8.49 8.85 -8.24
CA THR A 238 8.74 9.31 -9.61
C THR A 238 9.40 10.68 -9.61
N GLN A 239 9.92 11.08 -10.76
CA GLN A 239 10.42 12.42 -11.03
C GLN A 239 9.59 13.03 -12.16
N ALA A 240 8.97 14.18 -11.90
CA ALA A 240 8.10 14.88 -12.85
C ALA A 240 6.98 13.99 -13.44
N GLY A 241 6.43 13.08 -12.63
CA GLY A 241 5.37 12.16 -13.05
C GLY A 241 5.80 11.07 -14.04
N ASP A 242 7.10 10.89 -14.28
CA ASP A 242 7.59 9.90 -15.26
C ASP A 242 7.43 8.47 -14.73
N VAL A 243 6.37 7.82 -15.17
CA VAL A 243 6.09 6.40 -14.91
C VAL A 243 6.79 5.46 -15.90
N SER A 244 7.43 6.00 -16.96
CA SER A 244 8.15 5.23 -17.98
C SER A 244 9.59 4.91 -17.59
N ALA A 245 10.09 5.49 -16.50
CA ALA A 245 11.39 5.18 -15.92
C ALA A 245 11.50 3.70 -15.56
N TYR A 246 12.74 3.20 -15.42
CA TYR A 246 12.99 1.76 -15.32
C TYR A 246 12.36 1.11 -14.10
N ILE A 247 12.56 1.66 -12.91
CA ILE A 247 12.03 1.09 -11.67
C ILE A 247 10.50 1.20 -11.58
N PRO A 248 9.85 2.36 -11.84
CA PRO A 248 8.40 2.45 -11.91
C PRO A 248 7.76 1.41 -12.83
N THR A 249 8.23 1.29 -14.07
CA THR A 249 7.72 0.32 -15.06
C THR A 249 7.79 -1.11 -14.54
N ASN A 250 8.90 -1.50 -13.94
CA ASN A 250 9.08 -2.84 -13.38
C ASN A 250 8.06 -3.11 -12.25
N VAL A 251 7.91 -2.19 -11.30
CA VAL A 251 7.03 -2.41 -10.15
C VAL A 251 5.55 -2.37 -10.54
N ILE A 252 5.14 -1.50 -11.48
CA ILE A 252 3.79 -1.50 -12.05
C ILE A 252 3.44 -2.87 -12.66
N SER A 253 4.40 -3.53 -13.32
CA SER A 253 4.17 -4.85 -13.93
C SER A 253 4.05 -5.98 -12.92
N ILE A 254 4.71 -5.87 -11.76
CA ILE A 254 4.71 -6.87 -10.69
C ILE A 254 3.44 -6.77 -9.83
N THR A 255 2.89 -5.58 -9.65
CA THR A 255 1.79 -5.31 -8.73
C THR A 255 0.40 -5.57 -9.35
N ASP A 256 -0.60 -5.68 -8.51
CA ASP A 256 -2.00 -5.94 -8.88
C ASP A 256 -2.79 -4.63 -9.11
N GLY A 257 -2.11 -3.55 -9.30
CA GLY A 257 -2.65 -2.22 -9.54
C GLY A 257 -1.78 -1.12 -8.93
N GLN A 258 -2.20 0.12 -9.13
CA GLN A 258 -1.50 1.29 -8.61
C GLN A 258 -2.45 2.42 -8.21
N ILE A 259 -2.08 3.13 -7.14
CA ILE A 259 -2.64 4.41 -6.73
C ILE A 259 -1.63 5.48 -7.15
N PHE A 260 -1.99 6.27 -8.16
CA PHE A 260 -1.14 7.34 -8.67
C PHE A 260 -1.47 8.67 -8.00
N LEU A 261 -0.47 9.27 -7.36
CA LEU A 261 -0.57 10.58 -6.71
C LEU A 261 0.10 11.63 -7.57
N GLU A 262 -0.64 12.68 -7.91
CA GLU A 262 -0.24 13.70 -8.87
C GLU A 262 0.06 15.03 -8.19
N SER A 263 1.18 15.67 -8.55
CA SER A 263 1.62 16.92 -7.95
C SER A 263 0.66 18.08 -8.23
N ASP A 264 0.08 18.15 -9.43
CA ASP A 264 -0.85 19.21 -9.82
C ASP A 264 -2.14 19.14 -8.99
N LEU A 265 -2.66 17.95 -8.72
CA LEU A 265 -3.81 17.75 -7.83
C LEU A 265 -3.47 18.15 -6.39
N PHE A 266 -2.29 17.77 -5.92
CA PHE A 266 -1.84 18.12 -4.57
C PHE A 266 -1.73 19.64 -4.38
N ASN A 267 -1.14 20.31 -5.34
CA ASN A 267 -0.95 21.78 -5.34
C ASN A 267 -2.26 22.53 -5.51
N SER A 268 -3.25 21.98 -6.23
CA SER A 268 -4.59 22.54 -6.34
C SER A 268 -5.49 22.32 -5.12
N GLY A 269 -4.95 21.66 -4.06
CA GLY A 269 -5.68 21.42 -2.81
C GLY A 269 -6.58 20.19 -2.82
N ILE A 270 -6.50 19.34 -3.83
CA ILE A 270 -7.20 18.06 -3.86
C ILE A 270 -6.36 17.04 -3.11
N ARG A 271 -6.79 16.68 -1.89
CA ARG A 271 -6.08 15.76 -1.01
C ARG A 271 -7.03 14.71 -0.45
N PRO A 272 -6.71 13.39 -0.62
CA PRO A 272 -5.53 12.84 -1.27
C PRO A 272 -5.50 13.15 -2.78
N ALA A 273 -4.28 13.37 -3.31
CA ALA A 273 -4.06 13.82 -4.70
C ALA A 273 -4.12 12.64 -5.71
N ILE A 274 -5.13 11.80 -5.59
CA ILE A 274 -5.27 10.56 -6.39
C ILE A 274 -5.79 10.89 -7.78
N ASN A 275 -5.01 10.55 -8.80
CA ASN A 275 -5.48 10.56 -10.19
C ASN A 275 -6.25 9.27 -10.48
N VAL A 276 -7.58 9.37 -10.50
CA VAL A 276 -8.48 8.21 -10.71
C VAL A 276 -8.43 7.64 -12.14
N GLY A 277 -8.00 8.44 -13.11
CA GLY A 277 -7.92 8.02 -14.51
C GLY A 277 -6.86 6.94 -14.76
N ILE A 278 -5.69 7.09 -14.13
CA ILE A 278 -4.55 6.19 -14.28
C ILE A 278 -4.34 5.25 -13.08
N SER A 279 -5.10 5.44 -12.01
CA SER A 279 -5.10 4.52 -10.87
C SER A 279 -6.00 3.32 -11.15
N VAL A 280 -5.51 2.12 -10.83
CA VAL A 280 -6.20 0.86 -11.12
C VAL A 280 -6.06 -0.10 -9.96
N SER A 281 -7.13 -0.81 -9.61
CA SER A 281 -7.08 -2.04 -8.82
C SER A 281 -7.54 -3.21 -9.71
N ARG A 282 -6.66 -4.21 -9.89
CA ARG A 282 -7.00 -5.41 -10.70
C ARG A 282 -7.95 -6.35 -9.97
N VAL A 283 -8.00 -6.30 -8.64
CA VAL A 283 -8.96 -7.04 -7.82
C VAL A 283 -10.34 -6.37 -7.87
N GLY A 284 -10.36 -5.03 -7.83
CA GLY A 284 -11.55 -4.23 -8.03
C GLY A 284 -12.70 -4.59 -7.06
N GLY A 285 -13.91 -4.66 -7.59
CA GLY A 285 -15.11 -4.90 -6.80
C GLY A 285 -15.18 -6.24 -6.07
N SER A 286 -14.26 -7.19 -6.32
CA SER A 286 -14.14 -8.41 -5.51
C SER A 286 -13.61 -8.13 -4.10
N ALA A 287 -12.90 -7.02 -3.93
CA ALA A 287 -12.38 -6.53 -2.66
C ALA A 287 -13.26 -5.45 -2.02
N GLN A 288 -14.52 -5.35 -2.39
CA GLN A 288 -15.48 -4.41 -1.81
C GLN A 288 -16.65 -5.14 -1.15
N ILE A 289 -17.11 -4.59 -0.04
CA ILE A 289 -18.39 -5.01 0.54
C ILE A 289 -19.54 -4.62 -0.41
N LYS A 290 -20.63 -5.40 -0.40
CA LYS A 290 -21.75 -5.25 -1.35
C LYS A 290 -22.35 -3.85 -1.36
N SER A 291 -22.48 -3.21 -0.20
CA SER A 291 -23.01 -1.85 -0.05
C SER A 291 -22.11 -0.81 -0.69
N MET A 292 -20.79 -0.86 -0.47
CA MET A 292 -19.84 0.05 -1.12
C MET A 292 -19.86 -0.14 -2.64
N LYS A 293 -19.81 -1.36 -3.12
CA LYS A 293 -19.88 -1.68 -4.54
C LYS A 293 -21.13 -1.11 -5.22
N LYS A 294 -22.29 -1.17 -4.53
CA LYS A 294 -23.56 -0.64 -5.05
C LYS A 294 -23.58 0.89 -5.11
N VAL A 295 -22.99 1.54 -4.11
CA VAL A 295 -23.02 3.01 -3.99
C VAL A 295 -21.94 3.66 -4.86
N ALA A 296 -20.74 3.10 -4.89
CA ALA A 296 -19.59 3.66 -5.59
C ALA A 296 -19.40 3.13 -7.02
N GLY A 297 -20.29 2.27 -7.51
CA GLY A 297 -20.10 1.54 -8.78
C GLY A 297 -19.87 2.43 -10.02
N THR A 298 -20.47 3.62 -10.07
CA THR A 298 -20.30 4.58 -11.18
C THR A 298 -19.30 5.69 -10.86
N LEU A 299 -18.90 5.85 -9.59
CA LEU A 299 -18.15 7.01 -9.12
C LEU A 299 -16.84 7.23 -9.88
N LYS A 300 -16.12 6.13 -10.17
CA LYS A 300 -14.86 6.21 -10.92
C LYS A 300 -15.06 6.71 -12.33
N LEU A 301 -16.10 6.23 -13.02
CA LEU A 301 -16.46 6.67 -14.38
C LEU A 301 -16.93 8.12 -14.37
N ASP A 302 -17.79 8.49 -13.43
CA ASP A 302 -18.27 9.87 -13.25
C ASP A 302 -17.10 10.84 -13.03
N GLN A 303 -16.10 10.47 -12.24
CA GLN A 303 -14.92 11.29 -11.99
C GLN A 303 -13.99 11.39 -13.21
N ALA A 304 -13.80 10.32 -13.97
CA ALA A 304 -13.02 10.35 -15.20
C ALA A 304 -13.67 11.29 -16.23
N GLN A 305 -14.99 11.18 -16.42
CA GLN A 305 -15.75 12.04 -17.30
C GLN A 305 -15.72 13.53 -16.87
N TYR A 306 -15.85 13.77 -15.56
CA TYR A 306 -15.70 15.11 -15.01
C TYR A 306 -14.35 15.75 -15.37
N ARG A 307 -13.25 14.99 -15.23
CA ARG A 307 -11.90 15.49 -15.53
C ARG A 307 -11.71 15.86 -17.00
N GLU A 308 -12.25 15.06 -17.92
CA GLU A 308 -12.23 15.41 -19.33
C GLU A 308 -13.00 16.70 -19.61
N LEU A 309 -14.22 16.81 -19.08
CA LEU A 309 -15.07 17.97 -19.29
C LEU A 309 -14.52 19.24 -18.60
N GLU A 310 -13.89 19.12 -17.42
CA GLU A 310 -13.24 20.23 -16.72
C GLU A 310 -12.13 20.86 -17.57
N ALA A 311 -11.34 20.00 -18.26
CA ALA A 311 -10.30 20.47 -19.16
C ALA A 311 -10.88 21.26 -20.34
N PHE A 312 -11.99 20.79 -20.95
CA PHE A 312 -12.67 21.50 -22.01
C PHE A 312 -13.37 22.77 -21.53
N ALA A 313 -13.99 22.76 -20.36
CA ALA A 313 -14.71 23.91 -19.80
C ALA A 313 -13.82 25.13 -19.57
N LYS A 314 -12.52 24.95 -19.36
CA LYS A 314 -11.54 26.02 -19.23
C LYS A 314 -11.32 26.81 -20.53
N PHE A 315 -11.67 26.23 -21.68
CA PHE A 315 -11.45 26.82 -23.00
C PHE A 315 -12.75 27.27 -23.72
N GLY A 316 -13.94 26.92 -23.22
CA GLY A 316 -15.22 27.17 -23.87
C GLY A 316 -16.15 28.02 -23.01
N SER A 317 -16.82 29.02 -23.64
CA SER A 317 -17.71 29.94 -22.94
C SER A 317 -19.19 29.50 -22.86
N ASP A 318 -19.64 28.62 -23.77
CA ASP A 318 -21.03 28.16 -23.84
C ASP A 318 -21.12 26.64 -23.64
N LEU A 319 -21.46 26.23 -22.42
CA LEU A 319 -21.74 24.84 -22.08
C LEU A 319 -23.26 24.61 -22.05
N ASP A 320 -23.71 23.52 -22.66
CA ASP A 320 -25.10 23.09 -22.57
C ASP A 320 -25.48 22.65 -21.13
N ALA A 321 -26.79 22.61 -20.85
CA ALA A 321 -27.29 22.28 -19.51
C ALA A 321 -26.90 20.90 -19.03
N ALA A 322 -26.77 19.90 -19.93
CA ALA A 322 -26.38 18.56 -19.59
C ALA A 322 -24.90 18.50 -19.13
N THR A 323 -24.02 19.17 -19.87
CA THR A 323 -22.59 19.27 -19.54
C THR A 323 -22.40 20.01 -18.21
N LYS A 324 -23.15 21.10 -17.96
CA LYS A 324 -23.12 21.80 -16.66
C LYS A 324 -23.51 20.86 -15.50
N ALA A 325 -24.57 20.07 -15.66
CA ALA A 325 -25.01 19.12 -14.63
C ALA A 325 -23.95 18.07 -14.31
N VAL A 326 -23.20 17.57 -15.31
CA VAL A 326 -22.08 16.63 -15.11
C VAL A 326 -20.93 17.30 -14.37
N LEU A 327 -20.59 18.55 -14.71
CA LEU A 327 -19.56 19.32 -14.04
C LEU A 327 -19.92 19.59 -12.58
N ASP A 328 -21.14 20.00 -12.29
CA ASP A 328 -21.63 20.27 -10.93
C ASP A 328 -21.63 18.99 -10.08
N LYS A 329 -22.06 17.86 -10.65
CA LYS A 329 -22.00 16.55 -9.97
C LYS A 329 -20.54 16.13 -9.70
N GLY A 330 -19.66 16.30 -10.69
CA GLY A 330 -18.25 15.95 -10.58
C GLY A 330 -17.53 16.79 -9.54
N ALA A 331 -17.76 18.09 -9.52
CA ALA A 331 -17.18 19.03 -8.54
C ALA A 331 -17.59 18.65 -7.10
N ARG A 332 -18.89 18.34 -6.87
CA ARG A 332 -19.35 17.82 -5.56
C ARG A 332 -18.65 16.54 -5.18
N ASN A 333 -18.53 15.60 -6.11
CA ASN A 333 -17.86 14.33 -5.83
C ASN A 333 -16.38 14.53 -5.48
N VAL A 334 -15.68 15.48 -6.15
CA VAL A 334 -14.31 15.85 -5.77
C VAL A 334 -14.28 16.35 -4.34
N GLU A 335 -15.19 17.24 -3.95
CA GLU A 335 -15.21 17.83 -2.62
C GLU A 335 -15.48 16.81 -1.51
N ILE A 336 -16.45 15.90 -1.70
CA ILE A 336 -16.74 14.84 -0.72
C ILE A 336 -15.63 13.80 -0.59
N LEU A 337 -14.80 13.62 -1.63
CA LEU A 337 -13.67 12.70 -1.61
C LEU A 337 -12.43 13.28 -0.94
N LYS A 338 -12.36 14.61 -0.77
CA LYS A 338 -11.29 15.23 0.01
C LYS A 338 -11.32 14.73 1.45
N GLN A 339 -10.15 14.55 2.01
CA GLN A 339 -9.99 13.99 3.35
C GLN A 339 -8.73 14.53 4.01
N ARG A 340 -8.81 14.82 5.30
CA ARG A 340 -7.66 15.29 6.07
C ARG A 340 -6.74 14.12 6.38
N GLU A 341 -5.45 14.42 6.45
CA GLU A 341 -4.43 13.51 6.96
C GLU A 341 -4.72 13.10 8.41
N GLY A 342 -4.54 11.82 8.72
CA GLY A 342 -4.74 11.28 10.07
C GLY A 342 -6.20 11.14 10.48
N ASP A 343 -7.14 11.29 9.56
CA ASP A 343 -8.59 11.18 9.83
C ASP A 343 -9.21 10.11 8.91
N PRO A 344 -8.89 8.81 9.12
CA PRO A 344 -9.51 7.73 8.38
C PRO A 344 -10.99 7.58 8.77
N TYR A 345 -11.82 7.21 7.78
CA TYR A 345 -13.27 7.03 7.97
C TYR A 345 -13.65 5.56 8.01
N PRO A 346 -14.43 5.11 9.01
CA PRO A 346 -15.07 3.80 8.98
C PRO A 346 -15.92 3.62 7.72
N VAL A 347 -15.97 2.40 7.20
CA VAL A 347 -16.60 2.11 5.90
C VAL A 347 -18.06 2.52 5.84
N GLU A 348 -18.81 2.42 6.93
CA GLU A 348 -20.21 2.82 7.05
C GLU A 348 -20.38 4.34 6.82
N LYS A 349 -19.50 5.16 7.41
CA LYS A 349 -19.49 6.61 7.20
C LYS A 349 -19.12 6.95 5.76
N GLN A 350 -18.14 6.25 5.18
CA GLN A 350 -17.77 6.45 3.78
C GLN A 350 -18.96 6.20 2.86
N ILE A 351 -19.68 5.10 3.05
CA ILE A 351 -20.86 4.74 2.26
C ILE A 351 -21.94 5.82 2.35
N ALA A 352 -22.23 6.32 3.56
CA ALA A 352 -23.21 7.38 3.76
C ALA A 352 -22.84 8.67 3.04
N ILE A 353 -21.60 9.11 3.16
CA ILE A 353 -21.08 10.33 2.52
C ILE A 353 -21.13 10.20 0.99
N ILE A 354 -20.64 9.10 0.45
CA ILE A 354 -20.59 8.85 -1.00
C ILE A 354 -22.00 8.72 -1.56
N TYR A 355 -22.90 8.03 -0.84
CA TYR A 355 -24.30 7.94 -1.25
C TYR A 355 -24.98 9.31 -1.34
N ALA A 356 -24.78 10.15 -0.32
CA ALA A 356 -25.33 11.51 -0.32
C ALA A 356 -24.81 12.36 -1.49
N GLY A 357 -23.51 12.26 -1.81
CA GLY A 357 -22.90 12.96 -2.95
C GLY A 357 -23.41 12.47 -4.31
N VAL A 358 -23.39 11.15 -4.52
CA VAL A 358 -23.81 10.53 -5.80
C VAL A 358 -25.29 10.79 -6.08
N LYS A 359 -26.13 10.80 -5.04
CA LYS A 359 -27.59 11.08 -5.15
C LYS A 359 -27.94 12.56 -5.17
N GLY A 360 -26.95 13.46 -5.04
CA GLY A 360 -27.21 14.89 -5.04
C GLY A 360 -27.95 15.41 -3.82
N LEU A 361 -27.87 14.70 -2.69
CA LEU A 361 -28.53 15.09 -1.43
C LEU A 361 -27.79 16.22 -0.68
N MET A 362 -26.61 16.61 -1.16
CA MET A 362 -25.78 17.69 -0.64
C MET A 362 -25.83 18.89 -1.57
N GLN A 363 -27.01 19.33 -1.96
CA GLN A 363 -27.17 20.62 -2.66
C GLN A 363 -27.24 21.72 -1.62
N PRO A 364 -26.65 22.92 -1.89
CA PRO A 364 -26.80 24.08 -1.04
C PRO A 364 -28.24 24.57 -0.99
#